data_7c3780556f25e891bb1c0b38eafd51df
#
_entry.id   7c3780556f25e891bb1c0b38eafd51df
#
_cell.length_a   1.000
_cell.length_b   1.000
_cell.length_c   1.000
_cell.angle_alpha   90.00
_cell.angle_beta   90.00
_cell.angle_gamma   90.00
#
_symmetry.space_group_name_H-M   'P 1'
#
loop_
_entity.id
_entity.type
_entity.pdbx_description
1 polymer ?
#
loop_
_entity_poly.entity_id
_entity_poly.type
_entity_poly.pdbx_seq_one_letter_code
_entity_poly.pdbx_strand_id
1 'polypeptide(L)'
;QKTFMDALEEGYRDGILEQRPTLVNLQCDVDHPTQCMADMLHIIHHFGGVENLKGKKVAMTWAYSPSYGKPLSVPQGVIGLFTRFGMDVTLAHPDGYEVMPEVEEIAKKNAAATGGSFKKCNDMKEAFKDADIVYPKSWAPFKAMEERTKLYQAGDKDGIDELEKKLLAQNAEHKDWACTEEMM
;
A
#
# COMPACT_ATOMS: atom_id res chain seq x y z
N GLN A 1 12.56 7.34 -6.15
CA GLN A 1 12.17 7.09 -7.55
C GLN A 1 11.90 8.39 -8.29
N LYS A 2 11.04 9.30 -7.78
CA LYS A 2 10.75 10.59 -8.40
C LYS A 2 12.02 11.37 -8.75
N THR A 3 12.91 11.54 -7.78
CA THR A 3 14.20 12.22 -7.97
C THR A 3 15.04 11.61 -9.10
N PHE A 4 15.02 10.28 -9.23
CA PHE A 4 15.73 9.59 -10.30
C PHE A 4 15.08 9.84 -11.68
N MET A 5 13.75 9.83 -11.74
CA MET A 5 13.01 10.17 -12.97
C MET A 5 13.26 11.61 -13.40
N ASP A 6 13.20 12.54 -12.45
CA ASP A 6 13.46 13.96 -12.71
C ASP A 6 14.89 14.17 -13.27
N ALA A 7 15.89 13.48 -12.72
CA ALA A 7 17.27 13.54 -13.19
C ALA A 7 17.44 12.96 -14.61
N LEU A 8 16.72 11.88 -14.97
CA LEU A 8 16.75 11.33 -16.32
C LEU A 8 16.08 12.29 -17.34
N GLU A 9 14.97 12.90 -16.98
CA GLU A 9 14.30 13.90 -17.80
C GLU A 9 15.19 15.13 -18.04
N GLU A 10 15.86 15.60 -16.99
CA GLU A 10 16.79 16.73 -17.07
C GLU A 10 17.97 16.38 -17.96
N GLY A 11 18.60 15.21 -17.75
CA GLY A 11 19.72 14.77 -18.59
C GLY A 11 19.38 14.58 -20.06
N TYR A 12 18.14 14.15 -20.37
CA TYR A 12 17.67 14.07 -21.76
C TYR A 12 17.40 15.46 -22.35
N ARG A 13 16.71 16.33 -21.61
CA ARG A 13 16.41 17.70 -22.04
C ARG A 13 17.69 18.52 -22.30
N ASP A 14 18.71 18.33 -21.46
CA ASP A 14 19.97 19.08 -21.54
C ASP A 14 20.96 18.44 -22.54
N GLY A 15 20.56 17.40 -23.28
CA GLY A 15 21.39 16.76 -24.29
C GLY A 15 22.54 15.89 -23.76
N ILE A 16 22.55 15.59 -22.45
CA ILE A 16 23.52 14.70 -21.82
C ILE A 16 23.24 13.25 -22.20
N LEU A 17 21.95 12.89 -22.29
CA LEU A 17 21.47 11.60 -22.74
C LEU A 17 21.04 11.67 -24.21
N GLU A 18 21.56 10.80 -25.06
CA GLU A 18 21.23 10.71 -26.48
C GLU A 18 19.76 10.34 -26.73
N GLN A 19 19.18 9.57 -25.82
CA GLN A 19 17.78 9.17 -25.87
C GLN A 19 17.16 9.15 -24.46
N ARG A 20 15.85 9.37 -24.39
CA ARG A 20 15.09 9.27 -23.15
C ARG A 20 14.92 7.80 -22.76
N PRO A 21 15.50 7.35 -21.62
CA PRO A 21 15.33 5.98 -21.18
C PRO A 21 13.89 5.71 -20.73
N THR A 22 13.39 4.52 -21.03
CA THR A 22 12.11 4.05 -20.48
C THR A 22 12.33 3.51 -19.06
N LEU A 23 11.61 4.06 -18.10
CA LEU A 23 11.62 3.58 -16.72
C LEU A 23 10.40 2.69 -16.47
N VAL A 24 10.65 1.43 -16.07
CA VAL A 24 9.61 0.51 -15.63
C VAL A 24 9.64 0.40 -14.12
N ASN A 25 8.59 0.88 -13.45
CA ASN A 25 8.45 0.74 -12.01
C ASN A 25 8.04 -0.68 -11.64
N LEU A 26 8.95 -1.46 -11.09
CA LEU A 26 8.63 -2.78 -10.52
C LEU A 26 8.09 -2.65 -9.10
N GLN A 27 8.74 -1.79 -8.30
CA GLN A 27 8.35 -1.43 -6.94
C GLN A 27 9.01 -0.12 -6.54
N CYS A 28 8.28 0.72 -5.83
CA CYS A 28 8.81 1.92 -5.16
C CYS A 28 8.14 2.11 -3.79
N ASP A 29 8.41 3.22 -3.12
CA ASP A 29 7.81 3.51 -1.81
C ASP A 29 6.30 3.78 -1.88
N VAL A 30 5.81 4.23 -3.04
CA VAL A 30 4.40 4.59 -3.26
C VAL A 30 3.59 3.41 -3.77
N ASP A 31 4.14 2.61 -4.69
CA ASP A 31 3.40 1.58 -5.42
C ASP A 31 4.26 0.34 -5.70
N HIS A 32 3.59 -0.79 -5.84
CA HIS A 32 4.16 -2.06 -6.30
C HIS A 32 3.36 -2.59 -7.51
N PRO A 33 3.50 -1.96 -8.69
CA PRO A 33 2.63 -2.26 -9.84
C PRO A 33 2.64 -3.73 -10.25
N THR A 34 3.82 -4.35 -10.26
CA THR A 34 3.96 -5.77 -10.66
C THR A 34 3.24 -6.73 -9.72
N GLN A 35 3.33 -6.49 -8.39
CA GLN A 35 2.61 -7.29 -7.40
C GLN A 35 1.10 -7.11 -7.56
N CYS A 36 0.64 -5.87 -7.56
CA CYS A 36 -0.79 -5.58 -7.62
C CYS A 36 -1.44 -6.04 -8.92
N MET A 37 -0.72 -5.96 -10.05
CA MET A 37 -1.19 -6.52 -11.33
C MET A 37 -1.24 -8.05 -11.32
N ALA A 38 -0.25 -8.72 -10.69
CA ALA A 38 -0.26 -10.17 -10.55
C ALA A 38 -1.43 -10.64 -9.68
N ASP A 39 -1.66 -9.97 -8.54
CA ASP A 39 -2.79 -10.26 -7.66
C ASP A 39 -4.13 -10.03 -8.38
N MET A 40 -4.24 -8.92 -9.11
CA MET A 40 -5.44 -8.62 -9.90
C MET A 40 -5.68 -9.67 -10.99
N LEU A 41 -4.63 -10.11 -11.69
CA LEU A 41 -4.75 -11.17 -12.69
C LEU A 41 -5.25 -12.48 -12.08
N HIS A 42 -4.74 -12.85 -10.91
CA HIS A 42 -5.20 -14.02 -10.18
C HIS A 42 -6.68 -13.90 -9.81
N ILE A 43 -7.09 -12.74 -9.31
CA ILE A 43 -8.48 -12.43 -8.93
C ILE A 43 -9.41 -12.50 -10.16
N ILE A 44 -9.00 -11.91 -11.30
CA ILE A 44 -9.74 -12.00 -12.57
C ILE A 44 -9.97 -13.47 -12.97
N HIS A 45 -8.94 -14.30 -12.90
CA HIS A 45 -9.06 -15.72 -13.21
C HIS A 45 -9.98 -16.45 -12.22
N HIS A 46 -9.88 -16.14 -10.93
CA HIS A 46 -10.72 -16.76 -9.89
C HIS A 46 -12.22 -16.45 -10.10
N PHE A 47 -12.57 -15.22 -10.43
CA PHE A 47 -13.95 -14.79 -10.66
C PHE A 47 -14.41 -14.97 -12.11
N GLY A 48 -13.56 -15.50 -13.00
CA GLY A 48 -13.93 -15.86 -14.37
C GLY A 48 -14.04 -14.70 -15.35
N GLY A 49 -13.51 -13.53 -15.02
CA GLY A 49 -13.46 -12.37 -15.91
C GLY A 49 -13.42 -11.04 -15.19
N VAL A 50 -12.93 -10.01 -15.87
CA VAL A 50 -12.84 -8.65 -15.33
C VAL A 50 -14.21 -8.03 -15.06
N GLU A 51 -15.20 -8.40 -15.84
CA GLU A 51 -16.59 -7.96 -15.72
C GLU A 51 -17.27 -8.42 -14.42
N ASN A 52 -16.73 -9.46 -13.79
CA ASN A 52 -17.24 -10.03 -12.54
C ASN A 52 -16.64 -9.42 -11.27
N LEU A 53 -15.74 -8.44 -11.41
CA LEU A 53 -15.06 -7.81 -10.28
C LEU A 53 -15.88 -6.68 -9.64
N LYS A 54 -16.77 -6.05 -10.39
CA LYS A 54 -17.56 -4.93 -9.89
C LYS A 54 -18.40 -5.34 -8.69
N GLY A 55 -18.28 -4.57 -7.59
CA GLY A 55 -18.97 -4.82 -6.33
C GLY A 55 -18.38 -5.95 -5.48
N LYS A 56 -17.29 -6.60 -5.92
CA LYS A 56 -16.55 -7.54 -5.07
C LYS A 56 -15.92 -6.81 -3.90
N LYS A 57 -16.10 -7.34 -2.71
CA LYS A 57 -15.63 -6.74 -1.46
C LYS A 57 -14.23 -7.19 -1.13
N VAL A 58 -13.33 -6.24 -0.96
CA VAL A 58 -11.93 -6.46 -0.62
C VAL A 58 -11.61 -5.86 0.74
N ALA A 59 -11.10 -6.68 1.64
CA ALA A 59 -10.56 -6.25 2.92
C ALA A 59 -9.03 -6.20 2.83
N MET A 60 -8.46 -5.02 2.58
CA MET A 60 -7.02 -4.77 2.72
C MET A 60 -6.74 -4.39 4.14
N THR A 61 -6.08 -5.25 4.92
CA THR A 61 -5.90 -5.01 6.35
C THR A 61 -4.42 -5.02 6.75
N TRP A 62 -4.09 -4.15 7.71
CA TRP A 62 -2.83 -4.31 8.41
C TRP A 62 -2.83 -5.65 9.15
N ALA A 63 -1.66 -6.26 9.26
CA ALA A 63 -1.46 -7.46 10.05
C ALA A 63 -0.15 -7.36 10.82
N TYR A 64 -0.14 -7.87 12.04
CA TYR A 64 1.04 -7.86 12.90
C TYR A 64 2.25 -8.53 12.24
N SER A 65 3.40 -7.90 12.42
CA SER A 65 4.70 -8.47 12.10
C SER A 65 5.72 -8.04 13.14
N PRO A 66 6.67 -8.90 13.53
CA PRO A 66 7.77 -8.50 14.40
C PRO A 66 8.76 -7.53 13.71
N SER A 67 8.55 -7.21 12.45
CA SER A 67 9.36 -6.26 11.67
C SER A 67 8.58 -4.97 11.41
N TYR A 68 9.16 -3.82 11.74
CA TYR A 68 8.59 -2.50 11.47
C TYR A 68 8.84 -2.00 10.05
N GLY A 69 9.86 -2.51 9.37
CA GLY A 69 10.39 -1.96 8.10
C GLY A 69 9.67 -2.42 6.83
N LYS A 70 8.42 -2.86 6.92
CA LYS A 70 7.66 -3.31 5.75
C LYS A 70 7.15 -2.11 4.91
N PRO A 71 7.29 -2.16 3.57
CA PRO A 71 6.91 -1.04 2.71
C PRO A 71 5.40 -0.84 2.63
N LEU A 72 5.01 0.41 2.40
CA LEU A 72 3.63 0.86 2.15
C LEU A 72 3.14 0.54 0.73
N SER A 73 4.04 0.22 -0.19
CA SER A 73 3.75 0.11 -1.62
C SER A 73 2.66 -0.90 -1.97
N VAL A 74 2.58 -2.04 -1.25
CA VAL A 74 1.56 -3.06 -1.53
C VAL A 74 0.15 -2.60 -1.11
N PRO A 75 -0.12 -2.19 0.15
CA PRO A 75 -1.45 -1.71 0.50
C PRO A 75 -1.86 -0.51 -0.34
N GLN A 76 -0.97 0.40 -0.64
CA GLN A 76 -1.23 1.57 -1.48
C GLN A 76 -1.57 1.16 -2.93
N GLY A 77 -0.82 0.24 -3.50
CA GLY A 77 -1.10 -0.28 -4.84
C GLY A 77 -2.43 -1.03 -4.91
N VAL A 78 -2.75 -1.84 -3.90
CA VAL A 78 -4.03 -2.59 -3.82
C VAL A 78 -5.22 -1.62 -3.80
N ILE A 79 -5.26 -0.66 -2.86
CA ILE A 79 -6.39 0.28 -2.79
C ILE A 79 -6.49 1.16 -4.03
N GLY A 80 -5.37 1.57 -4.62
CA GLY A 80 -5.34 2.37 -5.84
C GLY A 80 -5.76 1.61 -7.08
N LEU A 81 -5.36 0.34 -7.23
CA LEU A 81 -5.68 -0.48 -8.39
C LEU A 81 -7.10 -1.07 -8.32
N PHE A 82 -7.47 -1.69 -7.20
CA PHE A 82 -8.71 -2.47 -7.11
C PHE A 82 -9.95 -1.58 -7.22
N THR A 83 -9.89 -0.36 -6.70
CA THR A 83 -10.97 0.63 -6.88
C THR A 83 -11.18 1.05 -8.33
N ARG A 84 -10.17 0.88 -9.22
CA ARG A 84 -10.32 1.12 -10.67
C ARG A 84 -11.19 0.09 -11.38
N PHE A 85 -11.38 -1.07 -10.76
CA PHE A 85 -12.22 -2.15 -11.30
C PHE A 85 -13.62 -2.19 -10.69
N GLY A 86 -14.02 -1.12 -9.99
CA GLY A 86 -15.35 -1.01 -9.39
C GLY A 86 -15.55 -1.92 -8.18
N MET A 87 -14.47 -2.39 -7.56
CA MET A 87 -14.52 -3.19 -6.34
C MET A 87 -14.82 -2.33 -5.11
N ASP A 88 -15.39 -2.92 -4.08
CA ASP A 88 -15.65 -2.29 -2.79
C ASP A 88 -14.49 -2.58 -1.84
N VAL A 89 -13.60 -1.60 -1.69
CA VAL A 89 -12.35 -1.76 -0.94
C VAL A 89 -12.45 -1.14 0.45
N THR A 90 -12.20 -1.94 1.47
CA THR A 90 -12.05 -1.49 2.86
C THR A 90 -10.58 -1.58 3.26
N LEU A 91 -10.00 -0.46 3.67
CA LEU A 91 -8.67 -0.39 4.26
C LEU A 91 -8.81 -0.39 5.78
N ALA A 92 -8.29 -1.43 6.44
CA ALA A 92 -8.32 -1.53 7.90
C ALA A 92 -6.91 -1.54 8.50
N HIS A 93 -6.70 -0.72 9.51
CA HIS A 93 -5.42 -0.65 10.22
C HIS A 93 -5.59 -0.07 11.62
N PRO A 94 -4.68 -0.37 12.58
CA PRO A 94 -4.65 0.31 13.87
C PRO A 94 -4.41 1.82 13.68
N ASP A 95 -4.80 2.61 14.66
CA ASP A 95 -4.47 4.03 14.71
C ASP A 95 -2.96 4.23 14.62
N GLY A 96 -2.53 5.22 13.83
CA GLY A 96 -1.12 5.50 13.60
C GLY A 96 -0.48 4.72 12.44
N TYR A 97 -1.20 3.82 11.78
CA TYR A 97 -0.70 3.05 10.62
C TYR A 97 -1.28 3.51 9.28
N GLU A 98 -1.60 4.79 9.19
CA GLU A 98 -2.11 5.39 7.96
C GLU A 98 -1.13 5.20 6.79
N VAL A 99 -1.70 5.07 5.60
CA VAL A 99 -0.99 5.14 4.32
C VAL A 99 -0.88 6.59 3.84
N MET A 100 -0.29 6.83 2.69
CA MET A 100 -0.19 8.18 2.11
C MET A 100 -1.58 8.74 1.82
N PRO A 101 -1.91 9.97 2.29
CA PRO A 101 -3.21 10.59 2.06
C PRO A 101 -3.56 10.75 0.57
N GLU A 102 -2.57 11.03 -0.27
CA GLU A 102 -2.75 11.18 -1.72
C GLU A 102 -3.23 9.89 -2.38
N VAL A 103 -2.79 8.72 -1.87
CA VAL A 103 -3.23 7.42 -2.38
C VAL A 103 -4.66 7.11 -1.95
N GLU A 104 -5.06 7.49 -0.74
CA GLU A 104 -6.45 7.38 -0.30
C GLU A 104 -7.39 8.24 -1.16
N GLU A 105 -6.98 9.47 -1.49
CA GLU A 105 -7.77 10.34 -2.38
C GLU A 105 -7.88 9.77 -3.81
N ILE A 106 -6.80 9.15 -4.32
CA ILE A 106 -6.84 8.42 -5.60
C ILE A 106 -7.83 7.25 -5.52
N ALA A 107 -7.81 6.46 -4.44
CA ALA A 107 -8.72 5.35 -4.26
C ALA A 107 -10.20 5.81 -4.21
N LYS A 108 -10.52 6.88 -3.47
CA LYS A 108 -11.85 7.50 -3.44
C LYS A 108 -12.31 7.96 -4.82
N LYS A 109 -11.43 8.66 -5.55
CA LYS A 109 -11.71 9.14 -6.91
C LYS A 109 -11.97 7.99 -7.88
N ASN A 110 -11.15 6.94 -7.83
CA ASN A 110 -11.31 5.77 -8.68
C ASN A 110 -12.64 5.04 -8.37
N ALA A 111 -12.94 4.81 -7.09
CA ALA A 111 -14.18 4.18 -6.66
C ALA A 111 -15.41 4.96 -7.17
N ALA A 112 -15.42 6.28 -7.00
CA ALA A 112 -16.50 7.13 -7.49
C ALA A 112 -16.67 7.07 -9.02
N ALA A 113 -15.57 6.98 -9.77
CA ALA A 113 -15.60 6.92 -11.24
C ALA A 113 -16.07 5.56 -11.77
N THR A 114 -15.89 4.47 -11.03
CA THR A 114 -16.16 3.10 -11.48
C THR A 114 -17.43 2.49 -10.88
N GLY A 115 -18.01 3.17 -9.89
CA GLY A 115 -19.21 2.70 -9.16
C GLY A 115 -18.91 1.64 -8.10
N GLY A 116 -17.67 1.55 -7.64
CA GLY A 116 -17.26 0.85 -6.43
C GLY A 116 -17.26 1.76 -5.20
N SER A 117 -16.62 1.32 -4.12
CA SER A 117 -16.48 2.10 -2.90
C SER A 117 -15.07 2.01 -2.29
N PHE A 118 -14.70 3.03 -1.51
CA PHE A 118 -13.51 2.99 -0.66
C PHE A 118 -13.87 3.44 0.75
N LYS A 119 -13.53 2.63 1.74
CA LYS A 119 -13.79 2.86 3.16
C LYS A 119 -12.54 2.62 3.99
N LYS A 120 -12.52 3.22 5.19
CA LYS A 120 -11.52 2.90 6.23
C LYS A 120 -12.21 2.50 7.52
N CYS A 121 -11.58 1.59 8.27
CA CYS A 121 -11.96 1.26 9.64
C CYS A 121 -10.72 0.86 10.45
N ASN A 122 -10.91 0.77 11.77
CA ASN A 122 -9.88 0.38 12.72
C ASN A 122 -10.18 -0.99 13.36
N ASP A 123 -10.92 -1.84 12.65
CA ASP A 123 -11.28 -3.19 13.09
C ASP A 123 -11.13 -4.18 11.93
N MET A 124 -10.25 -5.17 12.12
CA MET A 124 -10.00 -6.23 11.13
C MET A 124 -11.24 -7.11 10.92
N LYS A 125 -11.99 -7.42 12.00
CA LYS A 125 -13.19 -8.26 11.93
C LYS A 125 -14.31 -7.56 11.17
N GLU A 126 -14.48 -6.25 11.38
CA GLU A 126 -15.43 -5.45 10.62
C GLU A 126 -15.07 -5.44 9.12
N ALA A 127 -13.78 -5.29 8.80
CA ALA A 127 -13.32 -5.31 7.42
C ALA A 127 -13.53 -6.66 6.73
N PHE A 128 -13.38 -7.77 7.46
CA PHE A 128 -13.54 -9.13 6.92
C PHE A 128 -14.99 -9.54 6.70
N LYS A 129 -15.93 -8.86 7.36
CA LYS A 129 -17.35 -9.20 7.28
C LYS A 129 -17.86 -9.14 5.85
N ASP A 130 -18.33 -10.29 5.35
CA ASP A 130 -18.84 -10.46 3.98
C ASP A 130 -17.80 -10.10 2.88
N ALA A 131 -16.50 -10.14 3.17
CA ALA A 131 -15.45 -9.90 2.19
C ALA A 131 -15.33 -11.10 1.23
N ASP A 132 -15.29 -10.82 -0.08
CA ASP A 132 -14.97 -11.82 -1.11
C ASP A 132 -13.45 -12.11 -1.14
N ILE A 133 -12.64 -11.13 -0.73
CA ILE A 133 -11.18 -11.18 -0.73
C ILE A 133 -10.66 -10.56 0.55
N VAL A 134 -9.81 -11.30 1.27
CA VAL A 134 -9.07 -10.78 2.43
C VAL A 134 -7.58 -10.72 2.09
N TYR A 135 -6.96 -9.57 2.37
CA TYR A 135 -5.55 -9.31 2.07
C TYR A 135 -4.83 -8.76 3.32
N PRO A 136 -4.46 -9.62 4.27
CA PRO A 136 -3.72 -9.21 5.46
C PRO A 136 -2.24 -8.97 5.11
N LYS A 137 -1.72 -7.79 5.43
CA LYS A 137 -0.36 -7.38 5.09
C LYS A 137 0.21 -6.44 6.14
N SER A 138 1.43 -6.66 6.59
CA SER A 138 2.12 -5.71 7.46
C SER A 138 2.74 -4.56 6.66
N TRP A 139 2.66 -3.34 7.19
CA TRP A 139 3.39 -2.16 6.70
C TRP A 139 3.76 -1.22 7.83
N ALA A 140 4.77 -0.38 7.61
CA ALA A 140 5.15 0.66 8.55
C ALA A 140 4.24 1.89 8.42
N PRO A 141 4.01 2.65 9.50
CA PRO A 141 3.30 3.93 9.44
C PRO A 141 3.92 4.89 8.43
N PHE A 142 3.11 5.60 7.66
CA PHE A 142 3.61 6.57 6.67
C PHE A 142 4.51 7.65 7.31
N LYS A 143 4.08 8.24 8.42
CA LYS A 143 4.86 9.25 9.14
C LYS A 143 6.20 8.73 9.64
N ALA A 144 6.25 7.48 10.08
CA ALA A 144 7.51 6.85 10.51
C ALA A 144 8.47 6.65 9.33
N MET A 145 7.96 6.33 8.14
CA MET A 145 8.78 6.21 6.93
C MET A 145 9.32 7.57 6.47
N GLU A 146 8.57 8.65 6.62
CA GLU A 146 9.07 10.01 6.38
C GLU A 146 10.18 10.39 7.36
N GLU A 147 9.99 10.12 8.65
CA GLU A 147 10.99 10.38 9.70
C GLU A 147 12.28 9.57 9.42
N ARG A 148 12.14 8.29 9.13
CA ARG A 148 13.26 7.42 8.76
C ARG A 148 14.03 7.96 7.56
N THR A 149 13.34 8.45 6.54
CA THR A 149 13.97 9.03 5.35
C THR A 149 14.81 10.26 5.70
N LYS A 150 14.29 11.13 6.57
CA LYS A 150 15.04 12.32 7.05
C LYS A 150 16.31 11.94 7.83
N LEU A 151 16.20 10.93 8.71
CA LEU A 151 17.34 10.42 9.48
C LEU A 151 18.41 9.81 8.56
N TYR A 152 18.03 9.04 7.54
CA TYR A 152 18.96 8.52 6.54
C TYR A 152 19.66 9.64 5.76
N GLN A 153 18.92 10.66 5.34
CA GLN A 153 19.49 11.82 4.63
C GLN A 153 20.47 12.61 5.50
N ALA A 154 20.23 12.68 6.81
CA ALA A 154 21.10 13.31 7.78
C ALA A 154 22.30 12.44 8.18
N GLY A 155 22.31 11.14 7.83
CA GLY A 155 23.32 10.19 8.28
C GLY A 155 23.24 9.86 9.77
N ASP A 156 22.11 10.12 10.40
CA ASP A 156 21.86 9.94 11.83
C ASP A 156 21.52 8.47 12.14
N LYS A 157 22.55 7.69 12.42
CA LYS A 157 22.42 6.26 12.73
C LYS A 157 21.76 6.02 14.09
N ASP A 158 22.09 6.83 15.09
CA ASP A 158 21.55 6.68 16.43
C ASP A 158 20.04 6.98 16.43
N GLY A 159 19.61 8.02 15.72
CA GLY A 159 18.20 8.33 15.52
C GLY A 159 17.43 7.23 14.78
N ILE A 160 18.06 6.56 13.81
CA ILE A 160 17.46 5.41 13.12
C ILE A 160 17.25 4.25 14.10
N ASP A 161 18.24 3.92 14.93
CA ASP A 161 18.14 2.84 15.91
C ASP A 161 17.10 3.13 17.00
N GLU A 162 16.97 4.39 17.43
CA GLU A 162 15.91 4.81 18.36
C GLU A 162 14.52 4.72 17.75
N LEU A 163 14.35 5.18 16.50
CA LEU A 163 13.10 5.07 15.77
C LEU A 163 12.68 3.59 15.60
N GLU A 164 13.64 2.72 15.27
CA GLU A 164 13.41 1.28 15.16
C GLU A 164 12.86 0.69 16.46
N LYS A 165 13.50 0.97 17.59
CA LYS A 165 13.03 0.48 18.90
C LYS A 165 11.63 0.96 19.21
N LYS A 166 11.33 2.23 18.94
CA LYS A 166 10.00 2.82 19.13
C LYS A 166 8.95 2.11 18.28
N LEU A 167 9.23 1.89 17.00
CA LEU A 167 8.28 1.26 16.08
C LEU A 167 8.08 -0.23 16.37
N LEU A 168 9.11 -0.94 16.82
CA LEU A 168 8.96 -2.33 17.27
C LEU A 168 8.09 -2.43 18.52
N ALA A 169 8.23 -1.50 19.46
CA ALA A 169 7.37 -1.42 20.64
C ALA A 169 5.91 -1.11 20.25
N GLN A 170 5.70 -0.15 19.35
CA GLN A 170 4.37 0.16 18.81
C GLN A 170 3.73 -1.04 18.11
N ASN A 171 4.45 -1.75 17.25
CA ASN A 171 3.94 -2.97 16.62
C ASN A 171 3.52 -4.02 17.64
N ALA A 172 4.27 -4.15 18.74
CA ALA A 172 3.99 -5.15 19.78
C ALA A 172 2.68 -4.91 20.55
N GLU A 173 2.13 -3.70 20.49
CA GLU A 173 0.82 -3.35 21.06
C GLU A 173 -0.36 -3.89 20.24
N HIS A 174 -0.12 -4.27 18.97
CA HIS A 174 -1.14 -4.71 18.01
C HIS A 174 -0.98 -6.17 17.57
N LYS A 175 -0.54 -7.06 18.48
CA LYS A 175 -0.39 -8.50 18.20
C LYS A 175 -1.72 -9.21 17.93
N ASP A 176 -2.81 -8.63 18.37
CA ASP A 176 -4.19 -9.05 18.10
C ASP A 176 -4.63 -8.85 16.64
N TRP A 177 -3.92 -8.03 15.88
CA TRP A 177 -4.13 -7.88 14.44
C TRP A 177 -3.52 -9.07 13.67
N ALA A 178 -4.10 -10.23 13.89
CA ALA A 178 -3.73 -11.49 13.26
C ALA A 178 -4.94 -12.10 12.56
N CYS A 179 -4.79 -12.42 11.28
CA CYS A 179 -5.82 -13.13 10.52
C CYS A 179 -5.85 -14.58 11.00
N THR A 180 -6.99 -15.03 11.53
CA THR A 180 -7.20 -16.39 12.02
C THR A 180 -8.31 -17.09 11.23
N GLU A 181 -8.35 -18.43 11.28
CA GLU A 181 -9.43 -19.20 10.65
C GLU A 181 -10.81 -18.82 11.17
N GLU A 182 -10.91 -18.44 12.46
CA GLU A 182 -12.18 -18.02 13.07
C GLU A 182 -12.73 -16.70 12.52
N MET A 183 -11.87 -15.91 11.86
CA MET A 183 -12.23 -14.62 11.27
C MET A 183 -12.61 -14.75 9.78
N MET A 184 -12.27 -15.87 9.16
CA MET A 184 -12.48 -16.19 7.76
C MET A 184 -13.76 -16.97 7.54
#